data_4b6ca10b1c848f79de72b7d7ac231d22
#
_entry.id   4b6ca10b1c848f79de72b7d7ac231d22
#
_cell.length_a   1.000
_cell.length_b   1.000
_cell.length_c   1.000
_cell.angle_alpha   90.00
_cell.angle_beta   90.00
_cell.angle_gamma   90.00
#
_symmetry.space_group_name_H-M   'P 1'
#
loop_
_entity.id
_entity.type
_entity.pdbx_description
1 polymer ?
#
loop_
_entity_poly.entity_id
_entity_poly.type
_entity_poly.pdbx_seq_one_letter_code
_entity_poly.pdbx_strand_id
1 'polypeptide(L)'
;MSTAPADNRHDRAARLASLRAALEAGTLRGAQRMINALHPAEIAHLLESLPPAQRELAWELVDRELDGDVLVELSEEVRGELIREMDPHEIVAAAEGLDLDDLADLLADLPEAVNRQVLRSMDQQDRVRLTTVLGYGEDSAGGLMNTDTVTVRPDVSVGVVLRYLRMRGELPERTDCLFVVDRNDRYLGALPVTRLLTSDEDLTVSALMDSEVDGISPEMPAPEVVRLFEGRDLLSAAVIGPDRRLLGRVTIDDVFDVAREQAEHPLLAAAGLEDEEDVFAGVRRSARRRTLWLGINLVTAFVASWVVGLFEATINKIVALAVLMPIVASMGGIAGTQTVTLIIRGIALGQIERSNARWLFFKELSVGALNGMIWAIVVALATWAWFGDWQIAGVICAAIVINIAAAAV
;
A
#
# COMPACT_ATOMS: atom_id res chain seq x y z
N MET A 1 -22.55 -25.36 -8.47
CA MET A 1 -22.80 -24.16 -9.31
C MET A 1 -22.84 -22.98 -8.37
N SER A 2 -21.68 -22.32 -8.26
CA SER A 2 -21.48 -21.15 -7.39
C SER A 2 -21.95 -19.92 -8.15
N THR A 3 -22.93 -19.21 -7.65
CA THR A 3 -23.40 -17.94 -8.20
C THR A 3 -22.44 -16.83 -7.80
N ALA A 4 -22.04 -16.07 -8.79
CA ALA A 4 -20.90 -15.18 -8.89
C ALA A 4 -20.96 -13.89 -8.03
N PRO A 5 -19.81 -13.20 -7.87
CA PRO A 5 -19.63 -11.99 -7.03
C PRO A 5 -20.26 -10.70 -7.59
N ALA A 6 -21.08 -10.76 -8.62
CA ALA A 6 -21.76 -9.59 -9.22
C ALA A 6 -22.94 -9.06 -8.36
N ASP A 7 -23.52 -9.90 -7.53
CA ASP A 7 -24.69 -9.55 -6.69
C ASP A 7 -24.29 -8.64 -5.52
N ASN A 8 -23.08 -8.82 -5.00
CA ASN A 8 -22.59 -8.09 -3.82
C ASN A 8 -22.32 -6.59 -4.07
N ARG A 9 -21.89 -6.21 -5.29
CA ARG A 9 -21.62 -4.80 -5.63
C ARG A 9 -22.92 -3.98 -5.79
N HIS A 10 -23.95 -4.59 -6.34
CA HIS A 10 -25.26 -3.92 -6.50
C HIS A 10 -25.95 -3.75 -5.14
N ASP A 11 -25.82 -4.72 -4.26
CA ASP A 11 -26.35 -4.68 -2.90
C ASP A 11 -25.60 -3.63 -2.05
N ARG A 12 -24.28 -3.52 -2.19
CA ARG A 12 -23.43 -2.50 -1.56
C ARG A 12 -23.82 -1.07 -2.00
N ALA A 13 -23.92 -0.83 -3.30
CA ALA A 13 -24.31 0.48 -3.82
C ALA A 13 -25.72 0.89 -3.38
N ALA A 14 -26.66 -0.07 -3.29
CA ALA A 14 -28.01 0.15 -2.80
C ALA A 14 -28.03 0.48 -1.28
N ARG A 15 -27.20 -0.18 -0.47
CA ARG A 15 -27.04 0.09 0.97
C ARG A 15 -26.46 1.47 1.20
N LEU A 16 -25.39 1.84 0.49
CA LEU A 16 -24.81 3.19 0.53
C LEU A 16 -25.80 4.27 0.18
N ALA A 17 -26.60 4.07 -0.89
CA ALA A 17 -27.62 5.02 -1.30
C ALA A 17 -28.75 5.15 -0.25
N SER A 18 -29.17 4.02 0.36
CA SER A 18 -30.20 4.02 1.40
C SER A 18 -29.72 4.68 2.70
N LEU A 19 -28.45 4.51 3.04
CA LEU A 19 -27.84 5.15 4.20
C LEU A 19 -27.70 6.66 4.01
N ARG A 20 -27.20 7.10 2.84
CA ARG A 20 -27.17 8.52 2.48
C ARG A 20 -28.56 9.15 2.58
N ALA A 21 -29.56 8.48 2.01
CA ALA A 21 -30.95 8.94 2.10
C ALA A 21 -31.46 9.00 3.56
N ALA A 22 -31.06 8.06 4.40
CA ALA A 22 -31.42 8.04 5.83
C ALA A 22 -30.74 9.17 6.62
N LEU A 23 -29.46 9.44 6.33
CA LEU A 23 -28.72 10.58 6.91
C LEU A 23 -29.32 11.91 6.47
N GLU A 24 -29.62 12.08 5.17
CA GLU A 24 -30.26 13.27 4.62
C GLU A 24 -31.69 13.50 5.15
N ALA A 25 -32.41 12.40 5.39
CA ALA A 25 -33.76 12.45 5.95
C ALA A 25 -33.81 12.59 7.48
N GLY A 26 -32.65 12.61 8.16
CA GLY A 26 -32.54 12.73 9.63
C GLY A 26 -33.07 11.52 10.40
N THR A 27 -33.15 10.33 9.78
CA THR A 27 -33.62 9.09 10.42
C THR A 27 -32.47 8.36 11.13
N LEU A 28 -31.84 9.02 12.11
CA LEU A 28 -30.59 8.59 12.76
C LEU A 28 -30.66 7.17 13.36
N ARG A 29 -31.77 6.77 13.99
CA ARG A 29 -31.92 5.41 14.56
C ARG A 29 -31.93 4.29 13.48
N GLY A 30 -32.37 4.62 12.28
CA GLY A 30 -32.34 3.68 11.15
C GLY A 30 -30.92 3.53 10.61
N ALA A 31 -30.24 4.67 10.43
CA ALA A 31 -28.87 4.74 10.00
C ALA A 31 -27.92 4.03 10.98
N GLN A 32 -28.05 4.29 12.29
CA GLN A 32 -27.26 3.65 13.33
C GLN A 32 -27.34 2.11 13.28
N ARG A 33 -28.56 1.56 13.20
CA ARG A 33 -28.71 0.10 13.09
C ARG A 33 -28.16 -0.49 11.81
N MET A 34 -28.16 0.29 10.73
CA MET A 34 -27.57 -0.16 9.46
C MET A 34 -26.05 -0.15 9.51
N ILE A 35 -25.45 0.87 10.11
CA ILE A 35 -23.99 0.99 10.27
C ILE A 35 -23.47 -0.14 11.16
N ASN A 36 -24.02 -0.29 12.36
CA ASN A 36 -23.53 -1.25 13.35
C ASN A 36 -23.89 -2.73 13.04
N ALA A 37 -24.57 -2.98 11.92
CA ALA A 37 -24.75 -4.32 11.37
C ALA A 37 -23.68 -4.70 10.31
N LEU A 38 -22.79 -3.77 9.98
CA LEU A 38 -21.69 -3.97 9.03
C LEU A 38 -20.43 -4.44 9.77
N HIS A 39 -19.54 -5.09 9.01
CA HIS A 39 -18.18 -5.38 9.50
C HIS A 39 -17.36 -4.07 9.61
N PRO A 40 -16.41 -3.94 10.57
CA PRO A 40 -15.56 -2.74 10.70
C PRO A 40 -14.97 -2.25 9.38
N ALA A 41 -14.40 -3.12 8.55
CA ALA A 41 -13.89 -2.79 7.22
C ALA A 41 -14.97 -2.24 6.26
N GLU A 42 -16.23 -2.67 6.40
CA GLU A 42 -17.34 -2.13 5.60
C GLU A 42 -17.78 -0.75 6.11
N ILE A 43 -17.68 -0.53 7.43
CA ILE A 43 -17.94 0.79 8.05
C ILE A 43 -16.84 1.77 7.61
N ALA A 44 -15.57 1.39 7.67
CA ALA A 44 -14.45 2.21 7.24
C ALA A 44 -14.62 2.63 5.77
N HIS A 45 -14.85 1.67 4.88
CA HIS A 45 -15.10 1.96 3.47
C HIS A 45 -16.32 2.86 3.23
N LEU A 46 -17.36 2.73 4.06
CA LEU A 46 -18.51 3.63 4.04
C LEU A 46 -18.10 5.06 4.40
N LEU A 47 -17.36 5.23 5.50
CA LEU A 47 -16.89 6.54 5.96
C LEU A 47 -16.01 7.22 4.93
N GLU A 48 -15.11 6.49 4.28
CA GLU A 48 -14.28 6.98 3.18
C GLU A 48 -15.06 7.39 1.94
N SER A 49 -16.24 6.79 1.75
CA SER A 49 -17.14 7.10 0.64
C SER A 49 -18.03 8.32 0.89
N LEU A 50 -17.94 8.95 2.05
CA LEU A 50 -18.77 10.09 2.45
C LEU A 50 -17.98 11.40 2.46
N PRO A 51 -18.62 12.54 2.07
CA PRO A 51 -18.05 13.86 2.31
C PRO A 51 -17.85 14.12 3.80
N PRO A 52 -16.86 14.96 4.22
CA PRO A 52 -16.48 15.16 5.62
C PRO A 52 -17.65 15.38 6.58
N ALA A 53 -18.57 16.30 6.29
CA ALA A 53 -19.71 16.59 7.16
C ALA A 53 -20.69 15.41 7.33
N GLN A 54 -20.81 14.52 6.34
CA GLN A 54 -21.63 13.32 6.45
C GLN A 54 -20.86 12.19 7.15
N ARG A 55 -19.54 12.17 6.98
CA ARG A 55 -18.61 11.25 7.65
C ARG A 55 -18.64 11.44 9.18
N GLU A 56 -18.54 12.68 9.67
CA GLU A 56 -18.66 13.01 11.08
C GLU A 56 -19.98 12.49 11.67
N LEU A 57 -21.11 12.80 11.00
CA LEU A 57 -22.42 12.32 11.44
C LEU A 57 -22.53 10.78 11.42
N ALA A 58 -21.91 10.11 10.45
CA ALA A 58 -21.91 8.66 10.38
C ALA A 58 -21.01 8.06 11.46
N TRP A 59 -19.87 8.67 11.74
CA TRP A 59 -18.96 8.29 12.82
C TRP A 59 -19.62 8.36 14.20
N GLU A 60 -20.36 9.43 14.51
CA GLU A 60 -21.11 9.54 15.76
C GLU A 60 -22.19 8.42 15.94
N LEU A 61 -22.55 7.71 14.87
CA LEU A 61 -23.52 6.63 14.92
C LEU A 61 -22.86 5.25 15.06
N VAL A 62 -21.55 5.14 14.94
CA VAL A 62 -20.79 3.92 15.20
C VAL A 62 -20.86 3.58 16.68
N ASP A 63 -21.01 2.30 17.02
CA ASP A 63 -20.98 1.86 18.40
C ASP A 63 -19.52 1.91 18.90
N ARG A 64 -19.31 2.49 20.06
CA ARG A 64 -17.97 2.74 20.64
C ARG A 64 -17.10 1.50 20.79
N GLU A 65 -17.72 0.31 20.88
CA GLU A 65 -17.01 -0.96 20.92
C GLU A 65 -16.33 -1.31 19.60
N LEU A 66 -16.74 -0.66 18.48
CA LEU A 66 -16.19 -0.86 17.14
C LEU A 66 -15.22 0.26 16.73
N ASP A 67 -15.10 1.33 17.53
CA ASP A 67 -14.30 2.50 17.14
C ASP A 67 -12.86 2.12 16.79
N GLY A 68 -12.22 1.28 17.60
CA GLY A 68 -10.84 0.85 17.37
C GLY A 68 -10.69 0.09 16.05
N ASP A 69 -11.48 -0.96 15.88
CA ASP A 69 -11.44 -1.82 14.69
C ASP A 69 -11.76 -1.04 13.41
N VAL A 70 -12.65 -0.05 13.48
CA VAL A 70 -12.97 0.82 12.34
C VAL A 70 -11.82 1.80 12.04
N LEU A 71 -11.19 2.38 13.08
CA LEU A 71 -10.08 3.31 12.89
C LEU A 71 -8.88 2.67 12.20
N VAL A 72 -8.58 1.42 12.52
CA VAL A 72 -7.48 0.66 11.90
C VAL A 72 -7.72 0.45 10.40
N GLU A 73 -8.95 0.17 10.02
CA GLU A 73 -9.34 -0.08 8.62
C GLU A 73 -9.45 1.20 7.76
N LEU A 74 -9.32 2.40 8.36
CA LEU A 74 -9.38 3.67 7.64
C LEU A 74 -8.01 4.07 7.09
N SER A 75 -8.00 4.75 5.94
CA SER A 75 -6.81 5.42 5.43
C SER A 75 -6.30 6.48 6.44
N GLU A 76 -4.98 6.67 6.48
CA GLU A 76 -4.29 7.58 7.42
C GLU A 76 -4.91 9.00 7.43
N GLU A 77 -5.26 9.54 6.25
CA GLU A 77 -5.85 10.87 6.14
C GLU A 77 -7.22 10.95 6.84
N VAL A 78 -8.10 9.97 6.58
CA VAL A 78 -9.46 9.92 7.16
C VAL A 78 -9.39 9.60 8.64
N ARG A 79 -8.57 8.62 9.03
CA ARG A 79 -8.29 8.26 10.42
C ARG A 79 -7.80 9.47 11.22
N GLY A 80 -6.80 10.18 10.72
CA GLY A 80 -6.26 11.37 11.36
C GLY A 80 -7.25 12.56 11.41
N GLU A 81 -8.25 12.62 10.53
CA GLU A 81 -9.35 13.60 10.65
C GLU A 81 -10.27 13.26 11.84
N LEU A 82 -10.72 12.03 11.94
CA LEU A 82 -11.62 11.57 13.00
C LEU A 82 -10.95 11.64 14.38
N ILE A 83 -9.70 11.17 14.49
CA ILE A 83 -8.92 11.21 15.74
C ILE A 83 -8.77 12.65 16.29
N ARG A 84 -8.62 13.64 15.41
CA ARG A 84 -8.51 15.05 15.85
C ARG A 84 -9.77 15.59 16.50
N GLU A 85 -10.92 14.99 16.24
CA GLU A 85 -12.22 15.37 16.79
C GLU A 85 -12.61 14.55 18.02
N MET A 86 -11.95 13.40 18.24
CA MET A 86 -12.18 12.54 19.39
C MET A 86 -11.55 13.10 20.66
N ASP A 87 -12.23 12.88 21.79
CA ASP A 87 -11.65 13.16 23.11
C ASP A 87 -10.53 12.14 23.44
N PRO A 88 -9.45 12.54 24.15
CA PRO A 88 -8.36 11.62 24.54
C PRO A 88 -8.84 10.36 25.26
N HIS A 89 -9.95 10.43 25.99
CA HIS A 89 -10.55 9.25 26.65
C HIS A 89 -11.22 8.28 25.67
N GLU A 90 -11.79 8.79 24.59
CA GLU A 90 -12.39 7.99 23.52
C GLU A 90 -11.29 7.25 22.73
N ILE A 91 -10.19 7.95 22.45
CA ILE A 91 -9.03 7.33 21.78
C ILE A 91 -8.44 6.20 22.63
N VAL A 92 -8.30 6.42 23.94
CA VAL A 92 -7.81 5.37 24.86
C VAL A 92 -8.76 4.18 24.89
N ALA A 93 -10.08 4.41 24.87
CA ALA A 93 -11.07 3.34 24.83
C ALA A 93 -11.05 2.59 23.48
N ALA A 94 -10.89 3.30 22.38
CA ALA A 94 -10.75 2.70 21.04
C ALA A 94 -9.45 1.86 20.90
N ALA A 95 -8.39 2.24 21.60
CA ALA A 95 -7.13 1.51 21.64
C ALA A 95 -7.20 0.23 22.50
N GLU A 96 -8.18 0.13 23.42
CA GLU A 96 -8.37 -1.08 24.25
C GLU A 96 -8.95 -2.21 23.40
N GLY A 97 -8.20 -3.31 23.26
CA GLY A 97 -8.64 -4.52 22.54
C GLY A 97 -8.07 -4.66 21.13
N LEU A 98 -7.39 -3.65 20.61
CA LEU A 98 -6.66 -3.77 19.34
C LEU A 98 -5.46 -4.72 19.47
N ASP A 99 -5.13 -5.38 18.38
CA ASP A 99 -3.87 -6.10 18.25
C ASP A 99 -2.69 -5.12 18.35
N LEU A 100 -1.51 -5.62 18.76
CA LEU A 100 -0.39 -4.71 19.10
C LEU A 100 0.26 -4.05 17.90
N ASP A 101 0.20 -4.67 16.73
CA ASP A 101 0.58 -4.10 15.43
C ASP A 101 -0.39 -2.97 15.04
N ASP A 102 -1.68 -3.23 15.01
CA ASP A 102 -2.74 -2.25 14.75
C ASP A 102 -2.66 -1.06 15.70
N LEU A 103 -2.38 -1.35 16.98
CA LEU A 103 -2.21 -0.31 17.99
C LEU A 103 -0.93 0.51 17.74
N ALA A 104 0.14 -0.10 17.25
CA ALA A 104 1.37 0.61 16.91
C ALA A 104 1.12 1.61 15.77
N ASP A 105 0.40 1.19 14.73
CA ASP A 105 0.02 2.03 13.59
C ASP A 105 -0.90 3.18 14.02
N LEU A 106 -1.88 2.88 14.87
CA LEU A 106 -2.73 3.93 15.44
C LEU A 106 -1.93 4.97 16.23
N LEU A 107 -0.95 4.52 17.04
CA LEU A 107 -0.12 5.40 17.86
C LEU A 107 0.80 6.29 17.03
N ALA A 108 1.22 5.87 15.84
CA ALA A 108 2.05 6.67 14.95
C ALA A 108 1.34 7.98 14.55
N ASP A 109 0.04 7.94 14.36
CA ASP A 109 -0.79 9.09 13.98
C ASP A 109 -1.19 10.00 15.15
N LEU A 110 -0.95 9.57 16.38
CA LEU A 110 -1.41 10.30 17.57
C LEU A 110 -0.39 11.33 18.09
N PRO A 111 -0.85 12.43 18.68
CA PRO A 111 0.00 13.34 19.42
C PRO A 111 0.69 12.64 20.60
N GLU A 112 1.97 12.97 20.89
CA GLU A 112 2.74 12.37 21.99
C GLU A 112 2.03 12.39 23.36
N ALA A 113 1.17 13.38 23.60
CA ALA A 113 0.43 13.49 24.86
C ALA A 113 -0.60 12.37 25.00
N VAL A 114 -1.27 12.00 23.90
CA VAL A 114 -2.26 10.91 23.84
C VAL A 114 -1.56 9.57 23.87
N ASN A 115 -0.47 9.40 23.09
CA ASN A 115 0.36 8.19 23.12
C ASN A 115 0.79 7.84 24.55
N ARG A 116 1.26 8.84 25.32
CA ARG A 116 1.62 8.61 26.72
C ARG A 116 0.43 8.22 27.59
N GLN A 117 -0.77 8.63 27.27
CA GLN A 117 -1.97 8.26 28.02
C GLN A 117 -2.42 6.84 27.68
N VAL A 118 -2.42 6.45 26.40
CA VAL A 118 -2.67 5.06 25.95
C VAL A 118 -1.65 4.11 26.59
N LEU A 119 -0.36 4.42 26.49
CA LEU A 119 0.68 3.59 27.10
C LEU A 119 0.56 3.44 28.64
N ARG A 120 -0.05 4.41 29.32
CA ARG A 120 -0.28 4.33 30.78
C ARG A 120 -1.49 3.49 31.15
N SER A 121 -2.51 3.39 30.27
CA SER A 121 -3.68 2.55 30.52
C SER A 121 -3.37 1.07 30.35
N MET A 122 -2.38 0.72 29.53
CA MET A 122 -1.95 -0.65 29.25
C MET A 122 -1.27 -1.30 30.45
N ASP A 123 -1.35 -2.63 30.53
CA ASP A 123 -0.56 -3.41 31.47
C ASP A 123 0.95 -3.33 31.17
N GLN A 124 1.77 -3.78 32.10
CA GLN A 124 3.23 -3.67 31.97
C GLN A 124 3.77 -4.56 30.85
N GLN A 125 3.17 -5.72 30.61
CA GLN A 125 3.62 -6.69 29.62
C GLN A 125 3.35 -6.20 28.20
N ASP A 126 2.13 -5.74 27.93
CA ASP A 126 1.74 -5.25 26.62
C ASP A 126 2.42 -3.93 26.27
N ARG A 127 2.65 -3.08 27.28
CA ARG A 127 3.46 -1.86 27.07
C ARG A 127 4.89 -2.16 26.63
N VAL A 128 5.54 -3.19 27.23
CA VAL A 128 6.90 -3.59 26.82
C VAL A 128 6.88 -4.15 25.41
N ARG A 129 5.91 -4.98 25.07
CA ARG A 129 5.73 -5.55 23.73
C ARG A 129 5.54 -4.46 22.68
N LEU A 130 4.59 -3.57 22.92
CA LEU A 130 4.30 -2.43 22.03
C LEU A 130 5.52 -1.51 21.85
N THR A 131 6.23 -1.20 22.95
CA THR A 131 7.46 -0.40 22.87
C THR A 131 8.52 -1.09 22.01
N THR A 132 8.53 -2.41 21.98
CA THR A 132 9.44 -3.18 21.13
C THR A 132 9.07 -3.06 19.67
N VAL A 133 7.78 -3.14 19.32
CA VAL A 133 7.27 -2.92 17.94
C VAL A 133 7.59 -1.51 17.47
N LEU A 134 7.23 -0.49 18.28
CA LEU A 134 7.51 0.92 17.98
C LEU A 134 9.01 1.25 17.85
N GLY A 135 9.90 0.36 18.28
CA GLY A 135 11.34 0.50 18.10
C GLY A 135 11.82 0.16 16.68
N TYR A 136 10.99 -0.47 15.87
CA TYR A 136 11.27 -0.79 14.47
C TYR A 136 10.61 0.23 13.55
N GLY A 137 11.06 0.30 12.30
CA GLY A 137 10.41 1.15 11.29
C GLY A 137 9.09 0.52 10.84
N GLU A 138 8.08 1.34 10.59
CA GLU A 138 6.77 0.92 10.08
C GLU A 138 6.90 0.04 8.82
N ASP A 139 7.75 0.45 7.86
CA ASP A 139 8.02 -0.27 6.63
C ASP A 139 8.98 -1.47 6.82
N SER A 140 8.95 -2.15 7.96
CA SER A 140 9.78 -3.31 8.24
C SER A 140 8.99 -4.46 8.84
N ALA A 141 9.52 -5.70 8.76
CA ALA A 141 8.92 -6.86 9.39
C ALA A 141 8.71 -6.69 10.90
N GLY A 142 9.53 -5.86 11.57
CA GLY A 142 9.39 -5.51 12.98
C GLY A 142 8.22 -4.57 13.25
N GLY A 143 7.89 -3.65 12.33
CA GLY A 143 6.71 -2.79 12.39
C GLY A 143 5.42 -3.59 12.15
N LEU A 144 5.44 -4.47 11.14
CA LEU A 144 4.30 -5.32 10.77
C LEU A 144 4.06 -6.50 11.73
N MET A 145 4.89 -6.69 12.77
CA MET A 145 4.80 -7.91 13.59
C MET A 145 3.78 -7.78 14.71
N ASN A 146 2.89 -8.75 14.81
CA ASN A 146 2.11 -9.01 16.00
C ASN A 146 2.94 -9.82 17.00
N THR A 147 3.02 -9.37 18.25
CA THR A 147 3.79 -10.03 19.31
C THR A 147 2.98 -11.08 20.07
N ASP A 148 1.67 -11.18 19.84
CA ASP A 148 0.86 -12.25 20.42
C ASP A 148 1.04 -13.54 19.62
N THR A 149 1.95 -14.36 20.09
CA THR A 149 2.32 -15.63 19.46
C THR A 149 2.03 -16.81 20.37
N VAL A 150 1.63 -17.93 19.80
CA VAL A 150 1.48 -19.18 20.54
C VAL A 150 2.76 -20.01 20.39
N THR A 151 3.45 -20.21 21.49
CA THR A 151 4.70 -20.98 21.50
C THR A 151 4.52 -22.33 22.19
N VAL A 152 5.24 -23.33 21.67
CA VAL A 152 5.28 -24.69 22.24
C VAL A 152 6.72 -25.19 22.31
N ARG A 153 6.95 -26.19 23.19
CA ARG A 153 8.27 -26.80 23.35
C ARG A 153 8.42 -28.05 22.48
N PRO A 154 9.61 -28.34 21.96
CA PRO A 154 9.83 -29.50 21.08
C PRO A 154 9.67 -30.86 21.78
N ASP A 155 9.88 -30.91 23.09
CA ASP A 155 9.87 -32.13 23.92
C ASP A 155 8.49 -32.53 24.44
N VAL A 156 7.44 -31.73 24.17
CA VAL A 156 6.06 -32.06 24.59
C VAL A 156 5.32 -32.88 23.54
N SER A 157 4.34 -33.68 23.96
CA SER A 157 3.50 -34.44 23.03
C SER A 157 2.33 -33.61 22.49
N VAL A 158 1.79 -34.01 21.34
CA VAL A 158 0.60 -33.42 20.71
C VAL A 158 -0.56 -33.33 21.70
N GLY A 159 -0.84 -34.39 22.47
CA GLY A 159 -1.90 -34.39 23.45
C GLY A 159 -1.72 -33.36 24.57
N VAL A 160 -0.47 -33.00 24.92
CA VAL A 160 -0.18 -31.92 25.87
C VAL A 160 -0.47 -30.56 25.22
N VAL A 161 -0.06 -30.36 23.97
CA VAL A 161 -0.33 -29.13 23.21
C VAL A 161 -1.82 -28.90 23.07
N LEU A 162 -2.59 -29.90 22.65
CA LEU A 162 -4.04 -29.80 22.50
C LEU A 162 -4.74 -29.44 23.81
N ARG A 163 -4.31 -30.01 24.93
CA ARG A 163 -4.84 -29.65 26.27
C ARG A 163 -4.50 -28.22 26.64
N TYR A 164 -3.28 -27.76 26.34
CA TYR A 164 -2.85 -26.39 26.57
C TYR A 164 -3.69 -25.40 25.79
N LEU A 165 -3.91 -25.65 24.48
CA LEU A 165 -4.75 -24.78 23.62
C LEU A 165 -6.20 -24.72 24.12
N ARG A 166 -6.78 -25.86 24.51
CA ARG A 166 -8.14 -25.92 25.10
C ARG A 166 -8.25 -25.17 26.42
N MET A 167 -7.19 -25.20 27.23
CA MET A 167 -7.16 -24.49 28.51
C MET A 167 -6.98 -22.97 28.32
N ARG A 168 -6.24 -22.54 27.28
CA ARG A 168 -6.09 -21.14 26.92
C ARG A 168 -7.42 -20.53 26.46
N GLY A 169 -8.26 -21.33 25.78
CA GLY A 169 -9.60 -20.95 25.32
C GLY A 169 -9.57 -20.19 24.02
N GLU A 170 -8.95 -19.03 23.99
CA GLU A 170 -8.81 -18.18 22.81
C GLU A 170 -7.38 -18.25 22.25
N LEU A 171 -7.30 -18.27 20.93
CA LEU A 171 -6.04 -18.18 20.18
C LEU A 171 -6.02 -16.85 19.46
N PRO A 172 -4.84 -16.28 19.25
CA PRO A 172 -4.71 -15.13 18.38
C PRO A 172 -5.36 -15.37 17.03
N GLU A 173 -5.99 -14.37 16.48
CA GLU A 173 -6.60 -14.45 15.15
C GLU A 173 -5.61 -14.99 14.12
N ARG A 174 -6.12 -15.66 13.09
CA ARG A 174 -5.30 -16.18 11.97
C ARG A 174 -4.15 -17.09 12.40
N THR A 175 -4.31 -17.84 13.51
CA THR A 175 -3.29 -18.81 13.96
C THR A 175 -3.31 -20.06 13.05
N ASP A 176 -2.41 -20.12 12.09
CA ASP A 176 -2.21 -21.23 11.16
C ASP A 176 -1.11 -22.21 11.64
N CYS A 177 -0.17 -21.74 12.44
CA CYS A 177 0.90 -22.54 13.03
C CYS A 177 1.20 -22.11 14.47
N LEU A 178 1.88 -23.01 15.21
CA LEU A 178 2.44 -22.74 16.51
C LEU A 178 3.95 -22.65 16.39
N PHE A 179 4.57 -21.67 17.03
CA PHE A 179 6.01 -21.50 16.95
C PHE A 179 6.72 -22.38 18.00
N VAL A 180 7.67 -23.18 17.54
CA VAL A 180 8.44 -24.07 18.41
C VAL A 180 9.67 -23.34 18.90
N VAL A 181 9.83 -23.25 20.22
CA VAL A 181 10.95 -22.54 20.84
C VAL A 181 11.61 -23.41 21.92
N ASP A 182 12.91 -23.20 22.13
CA ASP A 182 13.67 -23.83 23.22
C ASP A 182 13.41 -23.17 24.59
N ARG A 183 14.07 -23.62 25.63
CA ARG A 183 13.93 -23.07 27.00
C ARG A 183 14.43 -21.64 27.16
N ASN A 184 15.13 -21.12 26.17
CA ASN A 184 15.65 -19.74 26.14
C ASN A 184 14.85 -18.87 25.15
N ASP A 185 13.64 -19.34 24.71
CA ASP A 185 12.76 -18.73 23.73
C ASP A 185 13.40 -18.55 22.35
N ARG A 186 14.39 -19.38 22.01
CA ARG A 186 14.97 -19.40 20.67
C ARG A 186 14.08 -20.19 19.73
N TYR A 187 13.81 -19.62 18.59
CA TYR A 187 13.02 -20.23 17.54
C TYR A 187 13.73 -21.47 16.95
N LEU A 188 13.00 -22.57 16.86
CA LEU A 188 13.45 -23.85 16.32
C LEU A 188 12.72 -24.26 15.06
N GLY A 189 11.50 -23.73 14.80
CA GLY A 189 10.66 -24.07 13.69
C GLY A 189 9.19 -23.80 13.95
N ALA A 190 8.33 -24.16 13.02
CA ALA A 190 6.88 -23.99 13.11
C ALA A 190 6.17 -25.36 13.11
N LEU A 191 5.08 -25.46 13.86
CA LEU A 191 4.18 -26.62 13.87
C LEU A 191 2.85 -26.20 13.26
N PRO A 192 2.55 -26.59 12.01
CA PRO A 192 1.26 -26.30 11.39
C PRO A 192 0.10 -26.88 12.20
N VAL A 193 -0.96 -26.09 12.42
CA VAL A 193 -2.16 -26.54 13.15
C VAL A 193 -2.81 -27.75 12.45
N THR A 194 -2.73 -27.82 11.13
CA THR A 194 -3.21 -28.98 10.35
C THR A 194 -2.48 -30.27 10.73
N ARG A 195 -1.14 -30.23 10.90
CA ARG A 195 -0.38 -31.41 11.36
C ARG A 195 -0.70 -31.76 12.81
N LEU A 196 -0.83 -30.75 13.67
CA LEU A 196 -1.22 -30.93 15.06
C LEU A 196 -2.56 -31.68 15.20
N LEU A 197 -3.57 -31.31 14.40
CA LEU A 197 -4.91 -31.87 14.47
C LEU A 197 -5.04 -33.27 13.86
N THR A 198 -4.12 -33.64 12.95
CA THR A 198 -4.18 -34.91 12.21
C THR A 198 -3.18 -35.97 12.67
N SER A 199 -2.36 -35.64 13.67
CA SER A 199 -1.33 -36.54 14.19
C SER A 199 -1.74 -37.22 15.50
N ASP A 200 -1.10 -38.36 15.81
CA ASP A 200 -1.30 -39.08 17.06
C ASP A 200 -0.87 -38.26 18.27
N GLU A 201 -1.66 -38.30 19.34
CA GLU A 201 -1.45 -37.52 20.57
C GLU A 201 -0.13 -37.86 21.29
N ASP A 202 0.41 -39.06 21.04
CA ASP A 202 1.66 -39.53 21.66
C ASP A 202 2.94 -39.01 20.94
N LEU A 203 2.79 -38.48 19.74
CA LEU A 203 3.94 -37.92 18.99
C LEU A 203 4.43 -36.64 19.64
N THR A 204 5.73 -36.41 19.58
CA THR A 204 6.36 -35.17 20.09
C THR A 204 6.27 -34.06 19.04
N VAL A 205 6.21 -32.81 19.50
CA VAL A 205 6.26 -31.61 18.65
C VAL A 205 7.49 -31.66 17.73
N SER A 206 8.65 -32.04 18.25
CA SER A 206 9.90 -32.17 17.48
C SER A 206 9.83 -33.14 16.30
N ALA A 207 8.95 -34.13 16.33
CA ALA A 207 8.75 -35.08 15.24
C ALA A 207 7.84 -34.53 14.13
N LEU A 208 7.04 -33.49 14.42
CA LEU A 208 6.03 -32.93 13.55
C LEU A 208 6.34 -31.52 13.06
N MET A 209 7.19 -30.80 13.80
CA MET A 209 7.54 -29.43 13.43
C MET A 209 8.30 -29.37 12.11
N ASP A 210 8.15 -28.28 11.42
CA ASP A 210 8.99 -27.94 10.29
C ASP A 210 10.14 -27.08 10.77
N SER A 211 11.35 -27.63 10.71
CA SER A 211 12.57 -26.96 11.12
C SER A 211 13.28 -26.22 9.98
N GLU A 212 12.79 -26.37 8.73
CA GLU A 212 13.35 -25.69 7.55
C GLU A 212 12.73 -24.30 7.36
N VAL A 213 11.68 -23.96 8.10
CA VAL A 213 11.07 -22.63 8.04
C VAL A 213 11.94 -21.65 8.84
N ASP A 214 12.76 -20.91 8.12
CA ASP A 214 13.52 -19.82 8.70
C ASP A 214 12.61 -18.66 9.12
N GLY A 215 12.89 -18.07 10.29
CA GLY A 215 12.27 -16.80 10.65
C GLY A 215 12.87 -15.63 9.86
N ILE A 216 12.14 -14.54 9.83
CA ILE A 216 12.54 -13.30 9.16
C ILE A 216 13.18 -12.32 10.15
N SER A 217 14.13 -11.49 9.66
CA SER A 217 14.72 -10.43 10.48
C SER A 217 13.72 -9.29 10.70
N PRO A 218 13.66 -8.69 11.89
CA PRO A 218 12.77 -7.54 12.13
C PRO A 218 13.14 -6.30 11.29
N GLU A 219 14.40 -6.20 10.82
CA GLU A 219 14.84 -5.12 9.93
C GLU A 219 14.56 -5.39 8.44
N MET A 220 13.96 -6.54 8.10
CA MET A 220 13.61 -6.86 6.71
C MET A 220 12.57 -5.85 6.21
N PRO A 221 12.83 -5.16 5.06
CA PRO A 221 11.87 -4.22 4.50
C PRO A 221 10.54 -4.89 4.14
N ALA A 222 9.42 -4.21 4.38
CA ALA A 222 8.07 -4.71 4.07
C ALA A 222 7.92 -5.23 2.62
N PRO A 223 8.49 -4.59 1.58
CA PRO A 223 8.48 -5.12 0.21
C PRO A 223 9.17 -6.47 0.04
N GLU A 224 10.14 -6.78 0.88
CA GLU A 224 10.82 -8.08 0.85
C GLU A 224 10.01 -9.14 1.58
N VAL A 225 9.29 -8.75 2.64
CA VAL A 225 8.33 -9.61 3.34
C VAL A 225 7.22 -10.04 2.39
N VAL A 226 6.62 -9.11 1.63
CA VAL A 226 5.61 -9.41 0.60
C VAL A 226 6.12 -10.47 -0.38
N ARG A 227 7.32 -10.27 -0.95
CA ARG A 227 7.91 -11.22 -1.91
C ARG A 227 8.18 -12.59 -1.29
N LEU A 228 8.55 -12.63 -0.02
CA LEU A 228 8.79 -13.89 0.70
C LEU A 228 7.49 -14.66 0.88
N PHE A 229 6.41 -13.97 1.29
CA PHE A 229 5.09 -14.55 1.46
C PHE A 229 4.53 -15.08 0.14
N GLU A 230 4.60 -14.27 -0.92
CA GLU A 230 4.18 -14.66 -2.27
C GLU A 230 4.99 -15.84 -2.82
N GLY A 231 6.33 -15.80 -2.65
CA GLY A 231 7.22 -16.82 -3.21
C GLY A 231 7.19 -18.17 -2.49
N ARG A 232 6.67 -18.21 -1.25
CA ARG A 232 6.61 -19.41 -0.41
C ARG A 232 5.20 -19.79 0.03
N ASP A 233 4.17 -19.09 -0.45
CA ASP A 233 2.75 -19.30 -0.11
C ASP A 233 2.53 -19.29 1.43
N LEU A 234 3.17 -18.34 2.14
CA LEU A 234 3.08 -18.26 3.59
C LEU A 234 1.76 -17.63 4.04
N LEU A 235 1.21 -18.11 5.15
CA LEU A 235 0.09 -17.50 5.88
C LEU A 235 0.58 -16.70 7.08
N SER A 236 1.68 -17.15 7.71
CA SER A 236 2.37 -16.41 8.75
C SER A 236 3.88 -16.72 8.73
N ALA A 237 4.68 -15.82 9.28
CA ALA A 237 6.12 -16.00 9.42
C ALA A 237 6.60 -15.52 10.79
N ALA A 238 7.53 -16.29 11.42
CA ALA A 238 8.15 -15.89 12.66
C ALA A 238 9.11 -14.73 12.43
N VAL A 239 9.03 -13.68 13.25
CA VAL A 239 10.04 -12.61 13.32
C VAL A 239 11.03 -12.97 14.42
N ILE A 240 12.31 -13.04 14.08
CA ILE A 240 13.37 -13.48 15.00
C ILE A 240 14.48 -12.45 15.12
N GLY A 241 14.86 -12.18 16.35
CA GLY A 241 16.00 -11.31 16.65
C GLY A 241 17.36 -11.93 16.30
N PRO A 242 18.45 -11.14 16.42
CA PRO A 242 19.82 -11.59 16.11
C PRO A 242 20.29 -12.80 16.96
N ASP A 243 19.74 -12.98 18.15
CA ASP A 243 20.00 -14.09 19.06
C ASP A 243 19.09 -15.31 18.81
N ARG A 244 18.34 -15.30 17.70
CA ARG A 244 17.31 -16.28 17.31
C ARG A 244 16.10 -16.34 18.25
N ARG A 245 15.90 -15.37 19.11
CA ARG A 245 14.69 -15.29 19.91
C ARG A 245 13.49 -14.91 19.04
N LEU A 246 12.36 -15.55 19.29
CA LEU A 246 11.09 -15.18 18.71
C LEU A 246 10.66 -13.83 19.27
N LEU A 247 10.43 -12.85 18.39
CA LEU A 247 9.96 -11.50 18.73
C LEU A 247 8.47 -11.38 18.52
N GLY A 248 7.98 -11.93 17.41
CA GLY A 248 6.59 -11.86 16.98
C GLY A 248 6.34 -12.71 15.74
N ARG A 249 5.25 -12.44 15.08
CA ARG A 249 4.88 -13.02 13.78
C ARG A 249 4.33 -11.95 12.87
N VAL A 250 4.53 -12.07 11.57
CA VAL A 250 3.80 -11.33 10.54
C VAL A 250 2.76 -12.25 9.95
N THR A 251 1.56 -11.75 9.67
CA THR A 251 0.47 -12.52 9.09
C THR A 251 0.13 -12.04 7.67
N ILE A 252 -0.65 -12.83 6.93
CA ILE A 252 -0.91 -12.58 5.51
C ILE A 252 -1.76 -11.33 5.26
N ASP A 253 -2.59 -10.93 6.22
CA ASP A 253 -3.42 -9.72 6.15
C ASP A 253 -2.56 -8.46 6.09
N ASP A 254 -1.59 -8.30 7.03
CA ASP A 254 -0.66 -7.16 7.05
C ASP A 254 0.14 -7.10 5.75
N VAL A 255 0.62 -8.29 5.31
CA VAL A 255 1.33 -8.42 4.04
C VAL A 255 0.47 -8.05 2.84
N PHE A 256 -0.83 -8.36 2.88
CA PHE A 256 -1.76 -8.00 1.82
C PHE A 256 -1.99 -6.49 1.74
N ASP A 257 -2.06 -5.79 2.87
CA ASP A 257 -2.20 -4.34 2.91
C ASP A 257 -0.96 -3.64 2.35
N VAL A 258 0.24 -4.07 2.75
CA VAL A 258 1.49 -3.60 2.14
C VAL A 258 1.54 -3.87 0.63
N ALA A 259 1.09 -5.06 0.18
CA ALA A 259 1.08 -5.40 -1.24
C ALA A 259 0.10 -4.52 -2.03
N ARG A 260 -1.05 -4.16 -1.45
CA ARG A 260 -2.02 -3.25 -2.04
C ARG A 260 -1.44 -1.85 -2.17
N GLU A 261 -0.86 -1.31 -1.12
CA GLU A 261 -0.20 0.00 -1.11
C GLU A 261 0.91 0.09 -2.18
N GLN A 262 1.78 -0.92 -2.26
CA GLN A 262 2.81 -1.01 -3.29
C GLN A 262 2.27 -1.05 -4.72
N ALA A 263 1.07 -1.58 -4.92
CA ALA A 263 0.43 -1.62 -6.23
C ALA A 263 -0.17 -0.25 -6.62
N GLU A 264 -0.66 0.52 -5.65
CA GLU A 264 -1.32 1.81 -5.86
C GLU A 264 -0.31 2.97 -5.95
N HIS A 265 0.72 2.95 -5.10
CA HIS A 265 1.77 3.99 -5.02
C HIS A 265 2.33 4.45 -6.38
N PRO A 266 2.74 3.56 -7.30
CA PRO A 266 3.33 4.00 -8.57
C PRO A 266 2.34 4.75 -9.48
N LEU A 267 1.06 4.46 -9.39
CA LEU A 267 0.03 5.10 -10.21
C LEU A 267 -0.23 6.53 -9.73
N LEU A 268 -0.33 6.72 -8.43
CA LEU A 268 -0.58 8.02 -7.80
C LEU A 268 0.66 8.92 -7.89
N ALA A 269 1.84 8.38 -7.61
CA ALA A 269 3.11 9.09 -7.73
C ALA A 269 3.37 9.59 -9.16
N ALA A 270 3.05 8.80 -10.20
CA ALA A 270 3.17 9.22 -11.59
C ALA A 270 2.25 10.40 -11.94
N ALA A 271 1.13 10.56 -11.24
CA ALA A 271 0.21 11.69 -11.37
C ALA A 271 0.55 12.87 -10.44
N GLY A 272 1.55 12.72 -9.56
CA GLY A 272 1.90 13.70 -8.53
C GLY A 272 0.86 13.83 -7.44
N LEU A 273 0.19 12.71 -7.13
CA LEU A 273 -0.76 12.55 -6.03
C LEU A 273 -0.10 11.76 -4.89
N GLU A 274 -0.56 11.98 -3.67
CA GLU A 274 -0.16 11.21 -2.50
C GLU A 274 -1.01 9.92 -2.41
N ASP A 275 -0.47 8.87 -1.83
CA ASP A 275 -1.10 7.53 -1.81
C ASP A 275 -2.41 7.51 -1.02
N GLU A 276 -2.47 8.28 0.04
CA GLU A 276 -3.61 8.32 0.96
C GLU A 276 -4.49 9.57 0.79
N GLU A 277 -4.50 10.20 -0.40
CA GLU A 277 -5.34 11.37 -0.65
C GLU A 277 -6.83 11.00 -0.60
N ASP A 278 -7.56 11.51 0.40
CA ASP A 278 -9.01 11.35 0.48
C ASP A 278 -9.70 11.98 -0.75
N VAL A 279 -10.41 11.15 -1.50
CA VAL A 279 -11.16 11.54 -2.70
C VAL A 279 -12.22 12.61 -2.39
N PHE A 280 -12.76 12.60 -1.16
CA PHE A 280 -13.77 13.53 -0.69
C PHE A 280 -13.21 14.67 0.16
N ALA A 281 -11.89 14.80 0.27
CA ALA A 281 -11.23 15.89 0.99
C ALA A 281 -11.75 17.26 0.56
N GLY A 282 -11.73 18.21 1.48
CA GLY A 282 -12.18 19.57 1.22
C GLY A 282 -11.42 20.25 0.07
N VAL A 283 -12.14 20.93 -0.84
CA VAL A 283 -11.61 21.56 -2.07
C VAL A 283 -10.31 22.36 -1.84
N ARG A 284 -10.24 23.10 -0.73
CA ARG A 284 -9.06 23.92 -0.43
C ARG A 284 -7.81 23.10 -0.14
N ARG A 285 -7.96 21.93 0.50
CA ARG A 285 -6.85 21.01 0.84
C ARG A 285 -6.33 20.33 -0.41
N SER A 286 -7.22 19.73 -1.19
CA SER A 286 -6.85 19.09 -2.47
C SER A 286 -6.28 20.11 -3.47
N ALA A 287 -6.84 21.32 -3.56
CA ALA A 287 -6.29 22.36 -4.44
C ALA A 287 -4.86 22.75 -4.04
N ARG A 288 -4.57 22.89 -2.73
CA ARG A 288 -3.23 23.27 -2.25
C ARG A 288 -2.19 22.20 -2.60
N ARG A 289 -2.51 20.91 -2.43
CA ARG A 289 -1.62 19.79 -2.77
C ARG A 289 -1.30 19.78 -4.27
N ARG A 290 -2.33 19.84 -5.11
CA ARG A 290 -2.17 19.83 -6.58
C ARG A 290 -1.50 21.07 -7.12
N THR A 291 -1.63 22.23 -6.46
CA THR A 291 -1.01 23.50 -6.87
C THR A 291 0.50 23.40 -6.91
N LEU A 292 1.15 22.69 -5.98
CA LEU A 292 2.61 22.54 -5.97
C LEU A 292 3.10 21.81 -7.23
N TRP A 293 2.49 20.67 -7.54
CA TRP A 293 2.84 19.87 -8.72
C TRP A 293 2.56 20.63 -10.03
N LEU A 294 1.40 21.27 -10.12
CA LEU A 294 1.06 22.14 -11.26
C LEU A 294 2.05 23.30 -11.39
N GLY A 295 2.51 23.87 -10.28
CA GLY A 295 3.54 24.92 -10.28
C GLY A 295 4.88 24.46 -10.83
N ILE A 296 5.35 23.29 -10.44
CA ILE A 296 6.59 22.68 -10.97
C ILE A 296 6.46 22.46 -12.49
N ASN A 297 5.34 21.88 -12.93
CA ASN A 297 5.08 21.66 -14.35
C ASN A 297 4.98 22.97 -15.13
N LEU A 298 4.41 24.03 -14.53
CA LEU A 298 4.36 25.36 -15.15
C LEU A 298 5.77 25.95 -15.34
N VAL A 299 6.67 25.81 -14.36
CA VAL A 299 8.05 26.27 -14.46
C VAL A 299 8.78 25.54 -15.60
N THR A 300 8.62 24.21 -15.70
CA THR A 300 9.23 23.44 -16.80
C THR A 300 8.68 23.85 -18.17
N ALA A 301 7.37 24.15 -18.26
CA ALA A 301 6.76 24.66 -19.47
C ALA A 301 7.30 26.06 -19.86
N PHE A 302 7.53 26.94 -18.88
CA PHE A 302 8.16 28.25 -19.13
C PHE A 302 9.59 28.10 -19.62
N VAL A 303 10.39 27.20 -19.06
CA VAL A 303 11.75 26.91 -19.54
C VAL A 303 11.72 26.42 -20.97
N ALA A 304 10.84 25.50 -21.30
CA ALA A 304 10.66 25.02 -22.68
C ALA A 304 10.24 26.14 -23.63
N SER A 305 9.29 26.98 -23.22
CA SER A 305 8.85 28.13 -24.00
C SER A 305 9.94 29.15 -24.21
N TRP A 306 10.77 29.40 -23.21
CA TRP A 306 11.94 30.30 -23.32
C TRP A 306 12.93 29.77 -24.35
N VAL A 307 13.25 28.45 -24.33
CA VAL A 307 14.13 27.85 -25.33
C VAL A 307 13.56 27.99 -26.73
N VAL A 308 12.26 27.76 -26.93
CA VAL A 308 11.58 27.97 -28.23
C VAL A 308 11.68 29.39 -28.68
N GLY A 309 11.55 30.37 -27.77
CA GLY A 309 11.67 31.79 -28.03
C GLY A 309 13.05 32.21 -28.59
N LEU A 310 14.13 31.50 -28.21
CA LEU A 310 15.47 31.75 -28.78
C LEU A 310 15.52 31.53 -30.31
N PHE A 311 14.60 30.75 -30.87
CA PHE A 311 14.51 30.41 -32.28
C PHE A 311 13.37 31.15 -33.02
N GLU A 312 12.75 32.16 -32.41
CA GLU A 312 11.61 32.89 -32.93
C GLU A 312 11.84 33.38 -34.39
N ALA A 313 13.00 33.95 -34.67
CA ALA A 313 13.32 34.44 -36.01
C ALA A 313 13.34 33.33 -37.06
N THR A 314 13.70 32.11 -36.71
CA THR A 314 13.69 30.94 -37.59
C THR A 314 12.26 30.41 -37.77
N ILE A 315 11.52 30.35 -36.71
CA ILE A 315 10.12 29.87 -36.69
C ILE A 315 9.25 30.80 -37.52
N ASN A 316 9.43 32.11 -37.41
CA ASN A 316 8.68 33.10 -38.20
C ASN A 316 8.96 33.00 -39.71
N LYS A 317 10.18 32.51 -40.10
CA LYS A 317 10.51 32.27 -41.52
C LYS A 317 9.91 30.95 -42.02
N ILE A 318 9.81 29.93 -41.15
CA ILE A 318 9.36 28.59 -41.52
C ILE A 318 8.19 28.19 -40.58
N VAL A 319 7.02 28.73 -40.85
CA VAL A 319 5.81 28.51 -40.01
C VAL A 319 5.46 27.03 -39.86
N ALA A 320 5.82 26.19 -40.84
CA ALA A 320 5.62 24.73 -40.76
C ALA A 320 6.28 24.12 -39.53
N LEU A 321 7.38 24.65 -39.01
CA LEU A 321 8.01 24.17 -37.78
C LEU A 321 7.10 24.37 -36.58
N ALA A 322 6.46 25.52 -36.46
CA ALA A 322 5.51 25.78 -35.37
C ALA A 322 4.29 24.80 -35.39
N VAL A 323 3.81 24.48 -36.60
CA VAL A 323 2.68 23.53 -36.78
C VAL A 323 3.09 22.12 -36.39
N LEU A 324 4.34 21.73 -36.59
CA LEU A 324 4.84 20.36 -36.34
C LEU A 324 5.38 20.14 -34.91
N MET A 325 5.69 21.23 -34.16
CA MET A 325 6.18 21.14 -32.79
C MET A 325 5.31 20.28 -31.86
N PRO A 326 3.98 20.41 -31.83
CA PRO A 326 3.14 19.59 -30.96
C PRO A 326 3.26 18.09 -31.24
N ILE A 327 3.49 17.69 -32.50
CA ILE A 327 3.68 16.29 -32.88
C ILE A 327 4.98 15.76 -32.25
N VAL A 328 6.07 16.49 -32.40
CA VAL A 328 7.37 16.09 -31.83
C VAL A 328 7.27 15.99 -30.29
N ALA A 329 6.74 17.03 -29.63
CA ALA A 329 6.59 17.08 -28.19
C ALA A 329 5.71 15.92 -27.64
N SER A 330 4.58 15.65 -28.30
CA SER A 330 3.67 14.57 -27.92
C SER A 330 4.35 13.19 -28.03
N MET A 331 5.09 12.95 -29.11
CA MET A 331 5.77 11.66 -29.29
C MET A 331 6.82 11.40 -28.23
N GLY A 332 7.59 12.42 -27.84
CA GLY A 332 8.54 12.31 -26.73
C GLY A 332 7.87 12.08 -25.38
N GLY A 333 6.79 12.80 -25.10
CA GLY A 333 6.03 12.62 -23.87
C GLY A 333 5.47 11.20 -23.73
N ILE A 334 4.87 10.65 -24.79
CA ILE A 334 4.34 9.28 -24.78
C ILE A 334 5.46 8.25 -24.60
N ALA A 335 6.59 8.39 -25.34
CA ALA A 335 7.72 7.48 -25.21
C ALA A 335 8.33 7.51 -23.81
N GLY A 336 8.51 8.69 -23.21
CA GLY A 336 8.99 8.85 -21.85
C GLY A 336 8.06 8.20 -20.82
N THR A 337 6.76 8.43 -20.92
CA THR A 337 5.77 7.80 -20.03
C THR A 337 5.82 6.28 -20.13
N GLN A 338 5.95 5.70 -21.34
CA GLN A 338 6.04 4.24 -21.51
C GLN A 338 7.32 3.68 -20.83
N THR A 339 8.45 4.33 -21.00
CA THR A 339 9.71 3.92 -20.37
C THR A 339 9.64 4.02 -18.84
N VAL A 340 9.16 5.16 -18.31
CA VAL A 340 9.01 5.37 -16.86
C VAL A 340 8.07 4.33 -16.24
N THR A 341 6.91 4.09 -16.85
CA THR A 341 5.94 3.09 -16.35
C THR A 341 6.55 1.67 -16.31
N LEU A 342 7.31 1.30 -17.34
CA LEU A 342 7.98 -0.01 -17.39
C LEU A 342 9.03 -0.14 -16.28
N ILE A 343 9.84 0.92 -16.07
CA ILE A 343 10.89 0.94 -15.06
C ILE A 343 10.29 0.88 -13.65
N ILE A 344 9.29 1.71 -13.36
CA ILE A 344 8.61 1.72 -12.07
C ILE A 344 8.05 0.33 -11.76
N ARG A 345 7.34 -0.28 -12.73
CA ARG A 345 6.84 -1.65 -12.57
C ARG A 345 7.96 -2.65 -12.30
N GLY A 346 9.07 -2.54 -13.02
CA GLY A 346 10.22 -3.44 -12.84
C GLY A 346 10.88 -3.30 -11.47
N ILE A 347 10.90 -2.08 -10.91
CA ILE A 347 11.38 -1.82 -9.55
C ILE A 347 10.42 -2.40 -8.53
N ALA A 348 9.12 -2.14 -8.66
CA ALA A 348 8.09 -2.66 -7.77
C ALA A 348 8.08 -4.19 -7.69
N LEU A 349 8.29 -4.87 -8.84
CA LEU A 349 8.40 -6.33 -8.90
C LEU A 349 9.78 -6.87 -8.48
N GLY A 350 10.73 -6.01 -8.06
CA GLY A 350 12.10 -6.42 -7.72
C GLY A 350 12.90 -7.01 -8.89
N GLN A 351 12.48 -6.77 -10.14
CA GLN A 351 13.17 -7.27 -11.34
C GLN A 351 14.36 -6.41 -11.74
N ILE A 352 14.42 -5.17 -11.26
CA ILE A 352 15.50 -4.23 -11.55
C ILE A 352 16.44 -4.12 -10.36
N GLU A 353 17.67 -4.58 -10.58
CA GLU A 353 18.76 -4.50 -9.63
C GLU A 353 19.94 -3.73 -10.24
N ARG A 354 20.91 -3.34 -9.40
CA ARG A 354 22.14 -2.68 -9.87
C ARG A 354 22.90 -3.51 -10.90
N SER A 355 22.78 -4.83 -10.84
CA SER A 355 23.44 -5.79 -11.74
C SER A 355 22.89 -5.72 -13.16
N ASN A 356 21.59 -5.48 -13.35
CA ASN A 356 20.92 -5.51 -14.67
C ASN A 356 20.49 -4.11 -15.17
N ALA A 357 20.54 -3.08 -14.34
CA ALA A 357 20.11 -1.72 -14.69
C ALA A 357 20.82 -1.18 -15.95
N ARG A 358 22.13 -1.45 -16.10
CA ARG A 358 22.90 -1.03 -17.28
C ARG A 358 22.42 -1.69 -18.56
N TRP A 359 22.08 -2.97 -18.51
CA TRP A 359 21.54 -3.68 -19.67
C TRP A 359 20.17 -3.13 -20.05
N LEU A 360 19.31 -2.89 -19.06
CA LEU A 360 17.99 -2.30 -19.26
C LEU A 360 18.09 -0.92 -19.91
N PHE A 361 19.00 -0.06 -19.44
CA PHE A 361 19.24 1.26 -20.04
C PHE A 361 19.56 1.17 -21.55
N PHE A 362 20.50 0.31 -21.94
CA PHE A 362 20.83 0.14 -23.36
C PHE A 362 19.70 -0.50 -24.16
N LYS A 363 18.93 -1.38 -23.55
CA LYS A 363 17.73 -1.98 -24.16
C LYS A 363 16.68 -0.91 -24.43
N GLU A 364 16.33 -0.07 -23.46
CA GLU A 364 15.35 1.00 -23.64
C GLU A 364 15.81 2.05 -24.64
N LEU A 365 17.08 2.43 -24.61
CA LEU A 365 17.66 3.33 -25.60
C LEU A 365 17.55 2.75 -27.02
N SER A 366 17.78 1.43 -27.18
CA SER A 366 17.66 0.76 -28.47
C SER A 366 16.22 0.67 -28.96
N VAL A 367 15.27 0.42 -28.05
CA VAL A 367 13.83 0.42 -28.34
C VAL A 367 13.39 1.84 -28.75
N GLY A 368 13.81 2.86 -28.00
CA GLY A 368 13.55 4.26 -28.33
C GLY A 368 14.11 4.68 -29.70
N ALA A 369 15.35 4.29 -29.99
CA ALA A 369 15.96 4.56 -31.29
C ALA A 369 15.24 3.88 -32.45
N LEU A 370 14.85 2.61 -32.29
CA LEU A 370 14.10 1.86 -33.30
C LEU A 370 12.72 2.47 -33.55
N ASN A 371 11.94 2.70 -32.50
CA ASN A 371 10.63 3.35 -32.59
C ASN A 371 10.76 4.76 -33.14
N GLY A 372 11.78 5.52 -32.70
CA GLY A 372 12.10 6.85 -33.21
C GLY A 372 12.31 6.84 -34.73
N MET A 373 13.08 5.88 -35.26
CA MET A 373 13.30 5.71 -36.70
C MET A 373 12.00 5.41 -37.47
N ILE A 374 11.22 4.45 -36.98
CA ILE A 374 9.96 4.04 -37.64
C ILE A 374 9.00 5.23 -37.74
N TRP A 375 8.72 5.88 -36.65
CA TRP A 375 7.78 6.99 -36.61
C TRP A 375 8.32 8.27 -37.24
N ALA A 376 9.62 8.51 -37.19
CA ALA A 376 10.24 9.60 -37.91
C ALA A 376 10.02 9.49 -39.42
N ILE A 377 10.15 8.29 -39.99
CA ILE A 377 9.89 8.07 -41.43
C ILE A 377 8.42 8.33 -41.75
N VAL A 378 7.50 7.82 -40.92
CA VAL A 378 6.05 8.03 -41.13
C VAL A 378 5.70 9.52 -41.12
N VAL A 379 6.17 10.26 -40.10
CA VAL A 379 5.89 11.68 -39.95
C VAL A 379 6.59 12.48 -41.03
N ALA A 380 7.83 12.12 -41.44
CA ALA A 380 8.52 12.78 -42.54
C ALA A 380 7.77 12.64 -43.86
N LEU A 381 7.27 11.46 -44.19
CA LEU A 381 6.43 11.23 -45.38
C LEU A 381 5.13 12.04 -45.33
N ALA A 382 4.46 12.07 -44.19
CA ALA A 382 3.26 12.88 -44.01
C ALA A 382 3.57 14.38 -44.12
N THR A 383 4.66 14.84 -43.56
CA THR A 383 5.13 16.25 -43.67
C THR A 383 5.45 16.62 -45.11
N TRP A 384 6.17 15.74 -45.83
CA TRP A 384 6.43 15.95 -47.23
C TRP A 384 5.17 16.02 -48.06
N ALA A 385 4.23 15.12 -47.86
CA ALA A 385 2.94 15.12 -48.56
C ALA A 385 2.12 16.38 -48.28
N TRP A 386 2.24 16.94 -47.05
CA TRP A 386 1.44 18.09 -46.60
C TRP A 386 2.04 19.44 -47.08
N PHE A 387 3.35 19.61 -46.93
CA PHE A 387 4.06 20.88 -47.18
C PHE A 387 4.82 20.93 -48.53
N GLY A 388 5.06 19.77 -49.15
CA GLY A 388 5.79 19.66 -50.40
C GLY A 388 7.30 19.94 -50.29
N ASP A 389 7.85 20.08 -49.08
CA ASP A 389 9.24 20.42 -48.79
C ASP A 389 9.99 19.28 -48.12
N TRP A 390 10.97 18.73 -48.84
CA TRP A 390 11.77 17.62 -48.36
C TRP A 390 12.75 18.02 -47.24
N GLN A 391 13.15 19.31 -47.17
CA GLN A 391 14.07 19.80 -46.14
C GLN A 391 13.34 19.84 -44.78
N ILE A 392 12.12 20.33 -44.76
CA ILE A 392 11.28 20.32 -43.55
C ILE A 392 11.03 18.90 -43.09
N ALA A 393 10.72 17.97 -44.03
CA ALA A 393 10.53 16.56 -43.71
C ALA A 393 11.79 15.93 -43.08
N GLY A 394 13.00 16.27 -43.60
CA GLY A 394 14.27 15.82 -43.04
C GLY A 394 14.53 16.35 -41.63
N VAL A 395 14.25 17.64 -41.38
CA VAL A 395 14.39 18.25 -40.04
C VAL A 395 13.47 17.58 -39.02
N ILE A 396 12.21 17.36 -39.38
CA ILE A 396 11.26 16.67 -38.49
C ILE A 396 11.65 15.22 -38.22
N CYS A 397 12.13 14.51 -39.25
CA CYS A 397 12.66 13.16 -39.09
C CYS A 397 13.77 13.12 -38.02
N ALA A 398 14.76 13.99 -38.15
CA ALA A 398 15.84 14.07 -37.18
C ALA A 398 15.36 14.49 -35.78
N ALA A 399 14.45 15.46 -35.70
CA ALA A 399 13.86 15.91 -34.43
C ALA A 399 13.14 14.81 -33.68
N ILE A 400 12.33 13.96 -34.36
CA ILE A 400 11.58 12.85 -33.74
C ILE A 400 12.55 11.77 -33.22
N VAL A 401 13.58 11.41 -34.03
CA VAL A 401 14.57 10.41 -33.60
C VAL A 401 15.29 10.87 -32.33
N ILE A 402 15.78 12.11 -32.33
CA ILE A 402 16.48 12.68 -31.17
C ILE A 402 15.56 12.78 -29.96
N ASN A 403 14.31 13.25 -30.15
CA ASN A 403 13.37 13.44 -29.07
C ASN A 403 12.96 12.11 -28.42
N ILE A 404 12.63 11.08 -29.20
CA ILE A 404 12.27 9.76 -28.67
C ILE A 404 13.47 9.08 -28.02
N ALA A 405 14.67 9.19 -28.61
CA ALA A 405 15.89 8.67 -28.00
C ALA A 405 16.21 9.37 -26.67
N ALA A 406 16.03 10.69 -26.57
CA ALA A 406 16.22 11.45 -25.35
C ALA A 406 15.14 11.12 -24.29
N ALA A 407 13.92 10.83 -24.70
CA ALA A 407 12.82 10.46 -23.80
C ALA A 407 12.96 9.04 -23.24
N ALA A 408 13.75 8.17 -23.88
CA ALA A 408 14.02 6.80 -23.43
C ALA A 408 15.17 6.70 -22.40
N VAL A 409 15.82 7.82 -22.06
CA VAL A 409 16.96 7.92 -21.11
C VAL A 409 16.51 8.53 -19.79
#